data_28133e04dd386a1005aa64212b021bc1
#
_entry.id   28133e04dd386a1005aa64212b021bc1
#
_cell.length_a   1.000
_cell.length_b   1.000
_cell.length_c   1.000
_cell.angle_alpha   90.00
_cell.angle_beta   90.00
_cell.angle_gamma   90.00
#
_symmetry.space_group_name_H-M   'P 1'
#
loop_
_entity.id
_entity.type
_entity.pdbx_description
1 polymer ?
#
loop_
_entity_poly.entity_id
_entity_poly.type
_entity_poly.pdbx_seq_one_letter_code
_entity_poly.pdbx_strand_id
1 'polypeptide(L)'
;MNQPDFTDVELEILLKLFFDNSSQLGTFTETSADEVPQSSHGLLAHDHHMTVTLEKHHESPVDVKVLATRTDGGRYSRKILLTRQSDDAVVQYGIVRLDMKVLASEVRKEIEAKQTPLGRILIAHNVLREVKLLNLFKIQCGEELASSFGFKVGQVCYGRTALIYCDGAPAIELLEIVC
;
A
#
# COMPACT_ATOMS: atom_id res chain seq x y z
N MET A 1 -12.64 21.13 16.68
CA MET A 1 -11.44 20.38 16.32
C MET A 1 -11.60 19.95 14.86
N ASN A 2 -10.84 20.57 13.96
CA ASN A 2 -10.85 20.21 12.55
C ASN A 2 -10.38 18.75 12.42
N GLN A 3 -11.23 17.91 11.81
CA GLN A 3 -10.74 16.64 11.29
C GLN A 3 -9.64 16.97 10.29
N PRO A 4 -8.49 16.28 10.32
CA PRO A 4 -7.49 16.45 9.28
C PRO A 4 -8.16 16.10 7.95
N ASP A 5 -8.10 17.06 7.05
CA ASP A 5 -8.60 16.92 5.69
C ASP A 5 -7.87 15.72 5.05
N PHE A 6 -8.61 14.70 4.61
CA PHE A 6 -8.06 13.51 3.95
C PHE A 6 -7.47 13.82 2.55
N THR A 7 -7.32 15.09 2.21
CA THR A 7 -6.89 15.52 0.88
C THR A 7 -5.39 15.34 0.62
N ASP A 8 -4.58 15.21 1.69
CA ASP A 8 -3.14 15.03 1.59
C ASP A 8 -2.69 13.79 2.39
N VAL A 9 -2.51 12.67 1.70
CA VAL A 9 -1.81 11.51 2.28
C VAL A 9 -0.33 11.89 2.37
N GLU A 10 0.08 12.36 3.53
CA GLU A 10 1.49 12.64 3.77
C GLU A 10 2.24 11.32 3.98
N LEU A 11 3.21 11.07 3.10
CA LEU A 11 4.11 9.92 3.20
C LEU A 11 4.68 9.75 4.62
N GLU A 12 5.11 10.86 5.24
CA GLU A 12 5.67 10.85 6.59
C GLU A 12 4.70 10.34 7.65
N ILE A 13 3.41 10.63 7.52
CA ILE A 13 2.39 10.14 8.46
C ILE A 13 2.30 8.63 8.37
N LEU A 14 2.29 8.07 7.16
CA LEU A 14 2.25 6.61 6.97
C LEU A 14 3.52 5.94 7.49
N LEU A 15 4.70 6.51 7.24
CA LEU A 15 5.96 5.97 7.73
C LEU A 15 6.04 5.98 9.26
N LYS A 16 5.62 7.05 9.92
CA LYS A 16 5.60 7.18 11.39
C LYS A 16 4.65 6.20 12.10
N LEU A 17 3.75 5.55 11.38
CA LEU A 17 2.91 4.49 11.97
C LEU A 17 3.75 3.30 12.46
N PHE A 18 4.87 3.00 11.79
CA PHE A 18 5.65 1.79 12.03
C PHE A 18 7.16 2.02 12.18
N PHE A 19 7.64 3.24 11.97
CA PHE A 19 9.05 3.58 12.03
C PHE A 19 9.30 4.83 12.87
N ASP A 20 10.20 4.73 13.82
CA ASP A 20 10.72 5.89 14.55
C ASP A 20 11.68 6.71 13.65
N ASN A 21 12.38 6.02 12.77
CA ASN A 21 13.24 6.59 11.74
C ASN A 21 12.86 6.01 10.35
N SER A 22 12.34 6.86 9.49
CA SER A 22 11.90 6.49 8.14
C SER A 22 13.03 5.91 7.26
N SER A 23 14.29 6.22 7.54
CA SER A 23 15.45 5.67 6.82
C SER A 23 15.59 4.15 6.97
N GLN A 24 14.96 3.54 7.98
CA GLN A 24 14.88 2.08 8.11
C GLN A 24 14.14 1.43 6.92
N LEU A 25 13.12 2.09 6.41
CA LEU A 25 12.44 1.65 5.18
C LEU A 25 13.20 2.09 3.94
N GLY A 26 13.63 3.35 3.88
CA GLY A 26 14.41 3.87 2.76
C GLY A 26 14.45 5.38 2.70
N THR A 27 15.17 5.88 1.70
CA THR A 27 15.20 7.31 1.34
C THR A 27 14.27 7.53 0.15
N PHE A 28 13.26 8.35 0.34
CA PHE A 28 12.22 8.64 -0.65
C PHE A 28 12.51 9.96 -1.37
N THR A 29 12.46 9.93 -2.69
CA THR A 29 12.53 11.13 -3.53
C THR A 29 11.31 11.13 -4.44
N GLU A 30 10.52 12.20 -4.40
CA GLU A 30 9.37 12.34 -5.29
C GLU A 30 9.84 12.36 -6.76
N THR A 31 9.09 11.70 -7.63
CA THR A 31 9.42 11.56 -9.05
C THR A 31 8.16 11.70 -9.90
N SER A 32 8.34 11.99 -11.18
CA SER A 32 7.24 12.03 -12.16
C SER A 32 7.03 10.65 -12.79
N ALA A 33 5.85 10.44 -13.40
CA ALA A 33 5.55 9.19 -14.09
C ALA A 33 6.56 8.89 -15.23
N ASP A 34 7.03 9.92 -15.91
CA ASP A 34 7.98 9.78 -17.04
C ASP A 34 9.39 9.32 -16.58
N GLU A 35 9.71 9.53 -15.32
CA GLU A 35 10.99 9.12 -14.72
C GLU A 35 10.95 7.72 -14.10
N VAL A 36 9.75 7.12 -13.96
CA VAL A 36 9.59 5.75 -13.46
C VAL A 36 9.90 4.78 -14.61
N PRO A 37 10.82 3.81 -14.40
CA PRO A 37 11.14 2.81 -15.43
C PRO A 37 9.91 2.03 -15.87
N GLN A 38 9.88 1.65 -17.16
CA GLN A 38 8.75 0.94 -17.78
C GLN A 38 8.29 -0.30 -16.98
N SER A 39 9.23 -1.02 -16.37
CA SER A 39 8.94 -2.20 -15.53
C SER A 39 8.08 -1.86 -14.30
N SER A 40 8.26 -0.69 -13.72
CA SER A 40 7.52 -0.23 -12.54
C SER A 40 6.37 0.72 -12.90
N HIS A 41 6.47 1.42 -14.03
CA HIS A 41 5.46 2.38 -14.48
C HIS A 41 4.08 1.74 -14.62
N GLY A 42 3.99 0.61 -15.31
CA GLY A 42 2.73 -0.11 -15.50
C GLY A 42 2.11 -0.63 -14.19
N LEU A 43 2.92 -0.80 -13.14
CA LEU A 43 2.46 -1.21 -11.83
C LEU A 43 2.00 -0.04 -10.95
N LEU A 44 2.56 1.16 -11.12
CA LEU A 44 2.38 2.27 -10.18
C LEU A 44 1.57 3.44 -10.75
N ALA A 45 1.76 3.79 -12.02
CA ALA A 45 1.19 5.00 -12.63
C ALA A 45 -0.23 4.77 -13.16
N HIS A 46 -1.16 4.40 -12.27
CA HIS A 46 -2.57 4.15 -12.61
C HIS A 46 -3.49 4.34 -11.42
N ASP A 47 -4.80 4.47 -11.68
CA ASP A 47 -5.88 4.62 -10.69
C ASP A 47 -6.67 3.30 -10.50
N HIS A 48 -5.98 2.15 -10.53
CA HIS A 48 -6.58 0.84 -10.33
C HIS A 48 -6.09 0.20 -9.03
N HIS A 49 -6.80 -0.85 -8.57
CA HIS A 49 -6.37 -1.64 -7.43
C HIS A 49 -5.05 -2.35 -7.72
N MET A 50 -4.08 -2.16 -6.84
CA MET A 50 -2.76 -2.76 -6.96
C MET A 50 -2.83 -4.30 -6.97
N THR A 51 -3.67 -4.92 -6.14
CA THR A 51 -3.84 -6.38 -6.11
C THR A 51 -4.13 -6.95 -7.51
N VAL A 52 -5.11 -6.38 -8.21
CA VAL A 52 -5.49 -6.81 -9.56
C VAL A 52 -4.35 -6.56 -10.57
N THR A 53 -3.70 -5.41 -10.47
CA THR A 53 -2.59 -5.04 -11.36
C THR A 53 -1.41 -5.99 -11.18
N LEU A 54 -1.05 -6.31 -9.95
CA LEU A 54 0.04 -7.26 -9.63
C LEU A 54 -0.29 -8.68 -10.11
N GLU A 55 -1.51 -9.16 -9.85
CA GLU A 55 -1.93 -10.50 -10.28
C GLU A 55 -1.89 -10.65 -11.79
N LYS A 56 -2.32 -9.61 -12.53
CA LYS A 56 -2.24 -9.58 -13.99
C LYS A 56 -0.79 -9.52 -14.50
N HIS A 57 0.05 -8.69 -13.88
CA HIS A 57 1.45 -8.52 -14.28
C HIS A 57 2.26 -9.79 -14.05
N HIS A 58 2.05 -10.44 -12.92
CA HIS A 58 2.80 -11.64 -12.52
C HIS A 58 2.15 -12.95 -12.97
N GLU A 59 0.98 -12.89 -13.61
CA GLU A 59 0.18 -14.07 -14.01
C GLU A 59 -0.01 -15.07 -12.86
N SER A 60 -0.15 -14.55 -11.65
CA SER A 60 -0.28 -15.34 -10.42
C SER A 60 -1.16 -14.60 -9.40
N PRO A 61 -2.06 -15.29 -8.69
CA PRO A 61 -2.70 -14.72 -7.51
C PRO A 61 -1.66 -14.30 -6.48
N VAL A 62 -2.04 -13.33 -5.64
CA VAL A 62 -1.20 -12.88 -4.53
C VAL A 62 -1.87 -13.15 -3.19
N ASP A 63 -1.04 -13.46 -2.20
CA ASP A 63 -1.42 -13.56 -0.80
C ASP A 63 -0.91 -12.36 0.00
N VAL A 64 -1.60 -12.02 1.09
CA VAL A 64 -1.17 -10.99 2.01
C VAL A 64 -0.50 -11.59 3.24
N LYS A 65 0.69 -11.08 3.55
CA LYS A 65 1.39 -11.33 4.80
C LYS A 65 1.39 -10.05 5.63
N VAL A 66 0.66 -10.04 6.74
CA VAL A 66 0.61 -8.89 7.64
C VAL A 66 1.79 -8.95 8.61
N LEU A 67 2.69 -7.98 8.54
CA LEU A 67 3.90 -7.89 9.35
C LEU A 67 3.64 -7.24 10.70
N ALA A 68 2.83 -6.19 10.73
CA ALA A 68 2.45 -5.47 11.93
C ALA A 68 1.10 -4.78 11.76
N THR A 69 0.42 -4.52 12.88
CA THR A 69 -0.84 -3.77 12.91
C THR A 69 -0.83 -2.74 14.03
N ARG A 70 -1.58 -1.66 13.83
CA ARG A 70 -1.79 -0.62 14.83
C ARG A 70 -3.24 -0.14 14.74
N THR A 71 -3.86 0.12 15.89
CA THR A 71 -5.19 0.75 15.95
C THR A 71 -5.11 1.99 16.84
N ASP A 72 -5.58 3.11 16.33
CA ASP A 72 -5.60 4.38 17.04
C ASP A 72 -6.77 5.25 16.55
N GLY A 73 -7.56 5.78 17.48
CA GLY A 73 -8.65 6.72 17.19
C GLY A 73 -9.72 6.22 16.22
N GLY A 74 -9.93 4.90 16.10
CA GLY A 74 -10.86 4.30 15.13
C GLY A 74 -10.27 4.08 13.74
N ARG A 75 -8.96 4.37 13.57
CA ARG A 75 -8.18 4.03 12.39
C ARG A 75 -7.40 2.75 12.62
N TYR A 76 -7.45 1.85 11.67
CA TYR A 76 -6.68 0.62 11.63
C TYR A 76 -5.56 0.75 10.60
N SER A 77 -4.35 0.44 11.00
CA SER A 77 -3.19 0.47 10.10
C SER A 77 -2.50 -0.88 10.10
N ARG A 78 -1.97 -1.25 8.94
CA ARG A 78 -1.17 -2.47 8.79
C ARG A 78 0.01 -2.26 7.86
N LYS A 79 1.10 -2.93 8.18
CA LYS A 79 2.30 -3.09 7.36
C LYS A 79 2.27 -4.48 6.76
N ILE A 80 2.40 -4.61 5.44
CA ILE A 80 2.15 -5.85 4.72
C ILE A 80 3.21 -6.15 3.66
N LEU A 81 3.28 -7.42 3.29
CA LEU A 81 3.84 -7.88 2.01
C LEU A 81 2.72 -8.54 1.19
N LEU A 82 2.77 -8.36 -0.13
CA LEU A 82 2.06 -9.24 -1.06
C LEU A 82 3.08 -10.19 -1.67
N THR A 83 2.74 -11.48 -1.69
CA THR A 83 3.58 -12.54 -2.24
C THR A 83 2.85 -13.28 -3.34
N ARG A 84 3.57 -13.69 -4.39
CA ARG A 84 2.98 -14.53 -5.46
C ARG A 84 2.74 -15.94 -4.93
N GLN A 85 1.57 -16.51 -5.23
CA GLN A 85 1.27 -17.90 -4.86
C GLN A 85 2.12 -18.92 -5.62
N SER A 86 2.62 -18.57 -6.80
CA SER A 86 3.41 -19.49 -7.64
C SER A 86 4.79 -19.85 -7.06
N ASP A 87 5.41 -18.96 -6.29
CA ASP A 87 6.80 -19.11 -5.81
C ASP A 87 7.11 -18.40 -4.48
N ASP A 88 6.08 -17.85 -3.82
CA ASP A 88 6.19 -17.06 -2.58
C ASP A 88 7.07 -15.81 -2.66
N ALA A 89 7.42 -15.37 -3.87
CA ALA A 89 8.22 -14.15 -4.05
C ALA A 89 7.44 -12.91 -3.63
N VAL A 90 8.10 -12.01 -2.91
CA VAL A 90 7.54 -10.71 -2.54
C VAL A 90 7.43 -9.83 -3.78
N VAL A 91 6.24 -9.33 -4.07
CA VAL A 91 5.95 -8.47 -5.22
C VAL A 91 5.56 -7.05 -4.82
N GLN A 92 5.17 -6.84 -3.57
CA GLN A 92 4.86 -5.52 -3.04
C GLN A 92 5.12 -5.45 -1.54
N TYR A 93 5.64 -4.30 -1.09
CA TYR A 93 5.61 -3.86 0.29
C TYR A 93 4.55 -2.77 0.43
N GLY A 94 3.77 -2.78 1.50
CA GLY A 94 2.71 -1.80 1.68
C GLY A 94 2.51 -1.34 3.13
N ILE A 95 2.12 -0.08 3.27
CA ILE A 95 1.55 0.48 4.50
C ILE A 95 0.16 0.98 4.17
N VAL A 96 -0.81 0.58 4.96
CA VAL A 96 -2.22 0.90 4.76
C VAL A 96 -2.78 1.48 6.05
N ARG A 97 -3.50 2.59 5.96
CA ARG A 97 -4.29 3.15 7.06
C ARG A 97 -5.74 3.30 6.63
N LEU A 98 -6.65 2.72 7.40
CA LEU A 98 -8.07 2.67 7.09
C LEU A 98 -8.89 3.40 8.16
N ASP A 99 -9.89 4.17 7.73
CA ASP A 99 -10.95 4.63 8.61
C ASP A 99 -12.02 3.54 8.70
N MET A 100 -12.00 2.83 9.81
CA MET A 100 -12.91 1.69 10.02
C MET A 100 -14.37 2.12 10.18
N LYS A 101 -14.64 3.40 10.44
CA LYS A 101 -16.02 3.92 10.58
C LYS A 101 -16.76 4.01 9.24
N VAL A 102 -16.01 4.21 8.16
CA VAL A 102 -16.54 4.33 6.80
C VAL A 102 -16.92 2.96 6.21
N LEU A 103 -16.30 1.88 6.70
CA LEU A 103 -16.46 0.54 6.16
C LEU A 103 -17.58 -0.24 6.84
N ALA A 104 -18.32 -1.05 6.06
CA ALA A 104 -19.33 -1.97 6.59
C ALA A 104 -18.72 -3.01 7.53
N SER A 105 -19.52 -3.54 8.46
CA SER A 105 -19.02 -4.45 9.52
C SER A 105 -18.41 -5.74 8.97
N GLU A 106 -18.96 -6.28 7.91
CA GLU A 106 -18.47 -7.50 7.24
C GLU A 106 -17.10 -7.26 6.60
N VAL A 107 -16.93 -6.10 5.94
CA VAL A 107 -15.66 -5.68 5.33
C VAL A 107 -14.59 -5.52 6.42
N ARG A 108 -14.93 -4.86 7.54
CA ARG A 108 -14.00 -4.71 8.68
C ARG A 108 -13.54 -6.04 9.25
N LYS A 109 -14.46 -6.98 9.47
CA LYS A 109 -14.13 -8.32 9.99
C LYS A 109 -13.15 -9.06 9.09
N GLU A 110 -13.35 -8.99 7.78
CA GLU A 110 -12.46 -9.65 6.83
C GLU A 110 -11.09 -8.99 6.77
N ILE A 111 -11.02 -7.66 6.86
CA ILE A 111 -9.76 -6.93 6.97
C ILE A 111 -9.00 -7.33 8.25
N GLU A 112 -9.69 -7.38 9.37
CA GLU A 112 -9.12 -7.75 10.69
C GLU A 112 -8.71 -9.23 10.76
N ALA A 113 -9.30 -10.11 9.95
CA ALA A 113 -8.91 -11.51 9.82
C ALA A 113 -7.50 -11.68 9.20
N LYS A 114 -6.97 -10.67 8.50
CA LYS A 114 -5.59 -10.60 7.97
C LYS A 114 -5.23 -11.70 6.96
N GLN A 115 -6.21 -12.32 6.32
CA GLN A 115 -6.00 -13.45 5.42
C GLN A 115 -6.12 -13.09 3.93
N THR A 116 -6.85 -12.03 3.62
CA THR A 116 -7.18 -11.66 2.24
C THR A 116 -6.58 -10.30 1.89
N PRO A 117 -5.99 -10.12 0.69
CA PRO A 117 -5.55 -8.82 0.20
C PRO A 117 -6.70 -7.81 0.18
N LEU A 118 -6.43 -6.55 0.57
CA LEU A 118 -7.45 -5.51 0.71
C LEU A 118 -8.27 -5.30 -0.57
N GLY A 119 -7.61 -5.20 -1.72
CA GLY A 119 -8.29 -5.00 -3.00
C GLY A 119 -9.30 -6.12 -3.30
N ARG A 120 -8.98 -7.36 -2.95
CA ARG A 120 -9.88 -8.51 -3.13
C ARG A 120 -11.08 -8.44 -2.19
N ILE A 121 -10.89 -8.01 -0.94
CA ILE A 121 -11.99 -7.80 0.01
C ILE A 121 -12.97 -6.76 -0.54
N LEU A 122 -12.47 -5.60 -0.95
CA LEU A 122 -13.31 -4.52 -1.47
C LEU A 122 -14.10 -4.93 -2.72
N ILE A 123 -13.49 -5.74 -3.59
CA ILE A 123 -14.15 -6.29 -4.78
C ILE A 123 -15.24 -7.30 -4.38
N ALA A 124 -14.93 -8.24 -3.50
CA ALA A 124 -15.85 -9.30 -3.07
C ALA A 124 -17.11 -8.73 -2.40
N HIS A 125 -16.97 -7.64 -1.65
CA HIS A 125 -18.08 -6.96 -0.98
C HIS A 125 -18.76 -5.88 -1.84
N ASN A 126 -18.42 -5.75 -3.12
CA ASN A 126 -18.98 -4.75 -4.03
C ASN A 126 -18.90 -3.30 -3.49
N VAL A 127 -17.87 -2.97 -2.72
CA VAL A 127 -17.67 -1.62 -2.22
C VAL A 127 -17.48 -0.69 -3.42
N LEU A 128 -18.32 0.35 -3.54
CA LEU A 128 -18.12 1.39 -4.54
C LEU A 128 -16.84 2.15 -4.19
N ARG A 129 -15.87 2.12 -5.09
CA ARG A 129 -14.51 2.61 -4.80
C ARG A 129 -13.93 3.40 -5.95
N GLU A 130 -13.18 4.41 -5.59
CA GLU A 130 -12.36 5.20 -6.49
C GLU A 130 -10.95 5.24 -5.93
N VAL A 131 -9.97 4.87 -6.72
CA VAL A 131 -8.54 4.94 -6.37
C VAL A 131 -7.98 6.22 -6.98
N LYS A 132 -7.37 7.06 -6.16
CA LYS A 132 -6.69 8.27 -6.60
C LYS A 132 -5.19 8.16 -6.33
N LEU A 133 -4.41 8.12 -7.40
CA LEU A 133 -2.95 8.25 -7.34
C LEU A 133 -2.59 9.66 -6.84
N LEU A 134 -1.70 9.76 -5.86
CA LEU A 134 -1.26 11.04 -5.31
C LEU A 134 0.18 11.36 -5.73
N ASN A 135 1.15 10.61 -5.25
CA ASN A 135 2.57 10.85 -5.54
C ASN A 135 3.26 9.56 -5.97
N LEU A 136 4.31 9.73 -6.77
CA LEU A 136 5.25 8.67 -7.15
C LEU A 136 6.61 8.95 -6.50
N PHE A 137 7.31 7.88 -6.11
CA PHE A 137 8.60 7.98 -5.43
C PHE A 137 9.63 7.04 -6.04
N LYS A 138 10.85 7.56 -6.18
CA LYS A 138 12.06 6.76 -6.31
C LYS A 138 12.60 6.51 -4.89
N ILE A 139 12.92 5.26 -4.55
CA ILE A 139 13.25 4.85 -3.20
C ILE A 139 14.58 4.11 -3.21
N GLN A 140 15.53 4.60 -2.41
CA GLN A 140 16.73 3.84 -2.07
C GLN A 140 16.42 2.98 -0.86
N CYS A 141 16.44 1.65 -1.02
CA CYS A 141 16.05 0.71 0.03
C CYS A 141 16.87 0.88 1.30
N GLY A 142 16.18 1.04 2.42
CA GLY A 142 16.74 0.84 3.75
C GLY A 142 16.81 -0.65 4.11
N GLU A 143 17.19 -0.96 5.34
CA GLU A 143 17.40 -2.34 5.80
C GLU A 143 16.12 -3.19 5.71
N GLU A 144 14.98 -2.65 6.14
CA GLU A 144 13.73 -3.41 6.15
C GLU A 144 13.22 -3.71 4.74
N LEU A 145 13.23 -2.71 3.86
CA LEU A 145 12.77 -2.89 2.49
C LEU A 145 13.70 -3.84 1.72
N ALA A 146 15.01 -3.67 1.87
CA ALA A 146 16.01 -4.54 1.25
C ALA A 146 15.85 -6.00 1.72
N SER A 147 15.69 -6.22 3.03
CA SER A 147 15.45 -7.55 3.60
C SER A 147 14.15 -8.17 3.08
N SER A 148 13.08 -7.37 2.94
CA SER A 148 11.78 -7.87 2.48
C SER A 148 11.80 -8.39 1.04
N PHE A 149 12.55 -7.72 0.16
CA PHE A 149 12.69 -8.12 -1.25
C PHE A 149 13.89 -9.03 -1.54
N GLY A 150 14.75 -9.27 -0.56
CA GLY A 150 16.01 -10.01 -0.78
C GLY A 150 17.06 -9.19 -1.53
N PHE A 151 17.07 -7.88 -1.36
CA PHE A 151 17.97 -6.93 -2.03
C PHE A 151 19.09 -6.43 -1.10
N LYS A 152 19.97 -5.63 -1.67
CA LYS A 152 20.98 -4.88 -0.90
C LYS A 152 20.41 -3.53 -0.47
N VAL A 153 20.85 -3.05 0.68
CA VAL A 153 20.59 -1.67 1.11
C VAL A 153 21.11 -0.69 0.05
N GLY A 154 20.32 0.33 -0.26
CA GLY A 154 20.62 1.32 -1.31
C GLY A 154 20.16 0.92 -2.71
N GLN A 155 19.70 -0.30 -2.93
CA GLN A 155 19.08 -0.67 -4.21
C GLN A 155 17.82 0.16 -4.46
N VAL A 156 17.58 0.52 -5.72
CA VAL A 156 16.47 1.40 -6.09
C VAL A 156 15.20 0.60 -6.34
N CYS A 157 14.13 1.04 -5.69
CA CYS A 157 12.76 0.62 -5.92
C CYS A 157 11.88 1.84 -6.22
N TYR A 158 10.62 1.60 -6.56
CA TYR A 158 9.66 2.66 -6.83
C TYR A 158 8.38 2.42 -6.03
N GLY A 159 7.70 3.50 -5.69
CA GLY A 159 6.47 3.41 -4.92
C GLY A 159 5.51 4.53 -5.24
N ARG A 160 4.30 4.39 -4.71
CA ARG A 160 3.26 5.42 -4.80
C ARG A 160 2.55 5.61 -3.47
N THR A 161 2.03 6.81 -3.25
CA THR A 161 0.93 7.04 -2.33
C THR A 161 -0.37 7.12 -3.10
N ALA A 162 -1.43 6.59 -2.52
CA ALA A 162 -2.77 6.62 -3.10
C ALA A 162 -3.83 6.75 -2.00
N LEU A 163 -4.99 7.27 -2.38
CA LEU A 163 -6.17 7.38 -1.55
C LEU A 163 -7.30 6.59 -2.20
N ILE A 164 -7.99 5.74 -1.43
CA ILE A 164 -9.20 5.05 -1.90
C ILE A 164 -10.41 5.67 -1.21
N TYR A 165 -11.34 6.12 -2.03
CA TYR A 165 -12.69 6.48 -1.61
C TYR A 165 -13.54 5.22 -1.60
N CYS A 166 -14.29 5.02 -0.52
CA CYS A 166 -15.27 3.95 -0.39
C CYS A 166 -16.64 4.58 -0.21
N ASP A 167 -17.58 4.24 -1.11
CA ASP A 167 -18.94 4.80 -1.11
C ASP A 167 -18.97 6.34 -1.06
N GLY A 168 -18.03 6.96 -1.78
CA GLY A 168 -17.90 8.42 -1.90
C GLY A 168 -17.15 9.12 -0.76
N ALA A 169 -16.71 8.38 0.27
CA ALA A 169 -15.93 8.94 1.38
C ALA A 169 -14.46 8.49 1.31
N PRO A 170 -13.49 9.37 1.63
CA PRO A 170 -12.08 8.97 1.72
C PRO A 170 -11.91 8.01 2.90
N ALA A 171 -11.44 6.81 2.63
CA ALA A 171 -11.45 5.73 3.61
C ALA A 171 -10.09 5.07 3.83
N ILE A 172 -9.23 5.02 2.80
CA ILE A 172 -8.01 4.21 2.85
C ILE A 172 -6.84 4.99 2.24
N GLU A 173 -5.81 5.16 3.03
CA GLU A 173 -4.53 5.75 2.62
C GLU A 173 -3.51 4.63 2.42
N LEU A 174 -2.76 4.71 1.35
CA LEU A 174 -1.83 3.66 0.91
C LEU A 174 -0.44 4.22 0.62
N LEU A 175 0.58 3.49 1.07
CA LEU A 175 1.92 3.49 0.48
C LEU A 175 2.15 2.10 -0.11
N GLU A 176 2.46 2.02 -1.39
CA GLU A 176 2.70 0.78 -2.14
C GLU A 176 4.05 0.86 -2.84
N ILE A 177 4.93 -0.11 -2.59
CA ILE A 177 6.31 -0.14 -3.12
C ILE A 177 6.50 -1.46 -3.88
N VAL A 178 6.99 -1.35 -5.09
CA VAL A 178 7.37 -2.46 -5.98
C VAL A 178 8.84 -2.35 -6.38
N CYS A 179 9.48 -3.48 -6.67
CA CYS A 179 10.90 -3.50 -7.05
C CYS A 179 11.15 -4.45 -8.24
#